data_212203fded28e63d4f0f22b99334cfed
#
_entry.id   212203fded28e63d4f0f22b99334cfed
#
_cell.length_a   1.000
_cell.length_b   1.000
_cell.length_c   1.000
_cell.angle_alpha   90.00
_cell.angle_beta   90.00
_cell.angle_gamma   90.00
#
_symmetry.space_group_name_H-M   'P 1'
#
loop_
_entity.id
_entity.type
_entity.pdbx_description
1 polymer ?
#
loop_
_entity_poly.entity_id
_entity_poly.type
_entity_poly.pdbx_seq_one_letter_code
_entity_poly.pdbx_strand_id
1 'polypeptide(L)'
;MDTVKIGIIGTGWIAEKMAITLEGMEGVEAYAVASRQLQTACDFADRWGFTRAYGSYEEMLDDEEVELVYIATPHSHHFEHARMSLLKGKAVLCEKAFTANARQAEEDRKSVV
;
A
#
# COMPACT_ATOMS: atom_id res chain seq x y z
N MET A 1 -4.56 -19.54 11.32
CA MET A 1 -3.31 -18.80 11.19
C MET A 1 -3.58 -17.39 10.81
N ASP A 2 -2.91 -16.49 11.45
CA ASP A 2 -3.17 -15.08 11.23
C ASP A 2 -2.49 -14.58 9.98
N THR A 3 -3.28 -14.02 9.10
CA THR A 3 -2.79 -13.40 7.89
C THR A 3 -2.77 -11.90 8.09
N VAL A 4 -1.73 -11.22 7.63
CA VAL A 4 -1.66 -9.77 7.68
C VAL A 4 -2.44 -9.22 6.49
N LYS A 5 -3.44 -8.41 6.76
CA LYS A 5 -4.25 -7.78 5.73
C LYS A 5 -3.62 -6.48 5.29
N ILE A 6 -3.28 -6.42 4.02
CA ILE A 6 -2.55 -5.28 3.45
C ILE A 6 -3.46 -4.39 2.64
N GLY A 7 -3.36 -3.08 2.88
CA GLY A 7 -4.02 -2.08 2.07
C GLY A 7 -2.99 -1.31 1.25
N ILE A 8 -3.30 -1.04 0.00
CA ILE A 8 -2.41 -0.29 -0.88
C ILE A 8 -3.02 1.08 -1.18
N ILE A 9 -2.23 2.12 -0.98
CA ILE A 9 -2.60 3.47 -1.39
C ILE A 9 -2.00 3.73 -2.77
N GLY A 10 -2.86 3.89 -3.76
CA GLY A 10 -2.46 4.13 -5.14
C GLY A 10 -2.72 2.94 -6.03
N THR A 11 -2.81 3.18 -7.32
CA THR A 11 -3.15 2.16 -8.32
C THR A 11 -2.22 2.18 -9.53
N GLY A 12 -1.07 2.84 -9.42
CA GLY A 12 -0.11 2.91 -10.51
C GLY A 12 0.72 1.65 -10.64
N TRP A 13 1.77 1.71 -11.46
CA TRP A 13 2.59 0.53 -11.76
C TRP A 13 3.33 -0.01 -10.53
N ILE A 14 3.66 0.85 -9.58
CA ILE A 14 4.29 0.40 -8.33
C ILE A 14 3.31 -0.46 -7.54
N ALA A 15 2.04 -0.04 -7.49
CA ALA A 15 1.00 -0.81 -6.84
C ALA A 15 0.79 -2.15 -7.54
N GLU A 16 0.87 -2.19 -8.87
CA GLU A 16 0.76 -3.42 -9.64
C GLU A 16 1.90 -4.39 -9.29
N LYS A 17 3.12 -3.88 -9.18
CA LYS A 17 4.26 -4.71 -8.77
C LYS A 17 4.05 -5.31 -7.39
N MET A 18 3.54 -4.51 -6.47
CA MET A 18 3.25 -5.00 -5.12
C MET A 18 2.15 -6.06 -5.14
N ALA A 19 1.12 -5.86 -5.95
CA ALA A 19 0.05 -6.83 -6.08
C ALA A 19 0.57 -8.18 -6.57
N ILE A 20 1.46 -8.17 -7.55
CA ILE A 20 2.10 -9.37 -8.07
C ILE A 20 2.92 -10.04 -6.96
N THR A 21 3.67 -9.26 -6.21
CA THR A 21 4.49 -9.76 -5.11
C THR A 21 3.62 -10.43 -4.04
N LEU A 22 2.50 -9.81 -3.70
CA LEU A 22 1.61 -10.35 -2.67
C LEU A 22 1.00 -11.68 -3.06
N GLU A 23 0.75 -11.90 -4.35
CA GLU A 23 0.22 -13.17 -4.82
C GLU A 23 1.14 -14.34 -4.49
N GLY A 24 2.45 -14.09 -4.49
CA GLY A 24 3.42 -15.12 -4.21
C GLY A 24 3.84 -15.24 -2.77
N MET A 25 3.28 -14.41 -1.88
CA MET A 25 3.66 -14.40 -0.46
C MET A 25 2.66 -15.15 0.39
N GLU A 26 3.18 -15.92 1.34
CA GLU A 26 2.34 -16.57 2.35
C GLU A 26 2.25 -15.66 3.58
N GLY A 27 1.15 -15.74 4.28
CA GLY A 27 0.95 -14.98 5.50
C GLY A 27 0.49 -13.55 5.29
N VAL A 28 0.22 -13.15 4.04
CA VAL A 28 -0.30 -11.83 3.73
C VAL A 28 -1.52 -11.96 2.82
N GLU A 29 -2.42 -11.01 2.95
CA GLU A 29 -3.64 -10.96 2.15
C GLU A 29 -3.73 -9.60 1.45
N ALA A 30 -3.94 -9.61 0.15
CA ALA A 30 -4.23 -8.39 -0.61
C ALA A 30 -5.67 -7.99 -0.31
N TYR A 31 -5.85 -7.20 0.72
CA TYR A 31 -7.17 -6.94 1.28
C TYR A 31 -7.85 -5.72 0.68
N ALA A 32 -7.17 -4.58 0.65
CA ALA A 32 -7.79 -3.33 0.24
C ALA A 32 -6.88 -2.52 -0.67
N VAL A 33 -7.50 -1.72 -1.52
CA VAL A 33 -6.80 -0.77 -2.36
C VAL A 33 -7.60 0.52 -2.38
N ALA A 34 -6.90 1.64 -2.35
CA ALA A 34 -7.53 2.95 -2.37
C ALA A 34 -6.95 3.82 -3.48
N SER A 35 -7.82 4.58 -4.11
CA SER A 35 -7.46 5.54 -5.14
C SER A 35 -8.26 6.81 -4.89
N ARG A 36 -7.90 7.89 -5.56
CA ARG A 36 -8.68 9.12 -5.49
C ARG A 36 -10.01 9.00 -6.23
N GLN A 37 -10.16 7.98 -7.07
CA GLN A 37 -11.40 7.70 -7.77
C GLN A 37 -11.80 6.26 -7.49
N LEU A 38 -13.04 6.08 -7.07
CA LEU A 38 -13.54 4.76 -6.71
C LEU A 38 -13.47 3.79 -7.89
N GLN A 39 -13.78 4.25 -9.09
CA GLN A 39 -13.75 3.40 -10.26
C GLN A 39 -12.36 2.81 -10.50
N THR A 40 -11.32 3.62 -10.35
CA THR A 40 -9.95 3.16 -10.51
C THR A 40 -9.59 2.12 -9.47
N ALA A 41 -10.02 2.32 -8.23
CA ALA A 41 -9.78 1.35 -7.15
C ALA A 41 -10.52 0.05 -7.42
N CYS A 42 -11.76 0.12 -7.87
CA CYS A 42 -12.56 -1.07 -8.19
C CYS A 42 -11.93 -1.87 -9.33
N ASP A 43 -11.48 -1.19 -10.37
CA ASP A 43 -10.84 -1.86 -11.50
C ASP A 43 -9.56 -2.57 -11.07
N PHE A 44 -8.78 -1.93 -10.22
CA PHE A 44 -7.56 -2.50 -9.70
C PHE A 44 -7.87 -3.72 -8.81
N ALA A 45 -8.87 -3.60 -7.95
CA ALA A 45 -9.28 -4.70 -7.07
C ALA A 45 -9.76 -5.90 -7.87
N ASP A 46 -10.54 -5.68 -8.90
CA ASP A 46 -11.03 -6.75 -9.76
C ASP A 46 -9.89 -7.44 -10.50
N ARG A 47 -8.94 -6.66 -10.98
CA ARG A 47 -7.83 -7.17 -11.75
C ARG A 47 -6.86 -7.99 -10.90
N TRP A 48 -6.63 -7.57 -9.66
CA TRP A 48 -5.60 -8.17 -8.81
C TRP A 48 -6.17 -8.97 -7.63
N GLY A 49 -7.48 -9.08 -7.53
CA GLY A 49 -8.11 -9.93 -6.52
C GLY A 49 -8.14 -9.35 -5.12
N PHE A 50 -8.24 -8.03 -4.99
CA PHE A 50 -8.41 -7.40 -3.69
C PHE A 50 -9.85 -7.51 -3.23
N THR A 51 -10.04 -7.65 -1.91
CA THR A 51 -11.36 -7.82 -1.32
C THR A 51 -12.15 -6.52 -1.27
N ARG A 52 -11.47 -5.40 -1.02
CA ARG A 52 -12.10 -4.10 -0.86
C ARG A 52 -11.46 -3.06 -1.76
N ALA A 53 -12.28 -2.10 -2.21
CA ALA A 53 -11.81 -0.96 -2.99
C ALA A 53 -12.41 0.30 -2.40
N TYR A 54 -11.61 1.33 -2.26
CA TYR A 54 -12.03 2.60 -1.68
C TYR A 54 -11.71 3.77 -2.59
N GLY A 55 -12.64 4.72 -2.64
CA GLY A 55 -12.49 5.94 -3.44
C GLY A 55 -11.74 7.06 -2.73
N SER A 56 -11.26 6.82 -1.53
CA SER A 56 -10.41 7.76 -0.82
C SER A 56 -9.46 6.98 0.10
N TYR A 57 -8.32 7.58 0.37
CA TYR A 57 -7.34 6.95 1.25
C TYR A 57 -7.84 6.86 2.69
N GLU A 58 -8.56 7.91 3.10
CA GLU A 58 -9.10 7.99 4.46
C GLU A 58 -10.09 6.87 4.74
N GLU A 59 -10.96 6.56 3.78
CA GLU A 59 -11.92 5.47 3.95
C GLU A 59 -11.22 4.13 4.15
N MET A 60 -10.16 3.87 3.39
CA MET A 60 -9.40 2.64 3.56
C MET A 60 -8.71 2.61 4.92
N LEU A 61 -8.18 3.74 5.36
CA LEU A 61 -7.48 3.81 6.64
C LEU A 61 -8.43 3.67 7.83
N ASP A 62 -9.71 3.95 7.63
CA ASP A 62 -10.73 3.73 8.67
C ASP A 62 -11.17 2.26 8.76
N ASP A 63 -10.79 1.44 7.81
CA ASP A 63 -11.12 0.01 7.83
C ASP A 63 -10.23 -0.68 8.86
N GLU A 64 -10.83 -1.19 9.92
CA GLU A 64 -10.10 -1.82 11.02
C GLU A 64 -9.39 -3.11 10.62
N GLU A 65 -9.82 -3.72 9.53
CA GLU A 65 -9.19 -4.96 9.05
C GLU A 65 -7.85 -4.71 8.35
N VAL A 66 -7.59 -3.48 7.91
CA VAL A 66 -6.31 -3.14 7.30
C VAL A 66 -5.26 -3.01 8.39
N GLU A 67 -4.25 -3.86 8.34
CA GLU A 67 -3.18 -3.89 9.34
C GLU A 67 -1.90 -3.20 8.87
N LEU A 68 -1.55 -3.39 7.61
CA LEU A 68 -0.35 -2.81 7.01
C LEU A 68 -0.75 -2.01 5.77
N VAL A 69 -0.22 -0.81 5.66
CA VAL A 69 -0.48 0.05 4.50
C VAL A 69 0.79 0.17 3.67
N TYR A 70 0.68 -0.18 2.40
CA TYR A 70 1.75 0.02 1.43
C TYR A 70 1.46 1.27 0.61
N ILE A 71 2.39 2.22 0.62
CA ILE A 71 2.19 3.49 -0.07
C ILE A 71 2.85 3.43 -1.45
N ALA A 72 2.02 3.42 -2.48
CA ALA A 72 2.45 3.29 -3.87
C ALA A 72 2.15 4.55 -4.69
N THR A 73 1.95 5.68 -4.01
CA THR A 73 1.74 6.97 -4.66
C THR A 73 3.08 7.62 -4.98
N PRO A 74 3.09 8.70 -5.80
CA PRO A 74 4.33 9.40 -6.11
C PRO A 74 5.09 9.81 -4.86
N HIS A 75 6.41 9.78 -4.96
CA HIS A 75 7.30 10.07 -3.84
C HIS A 75 6.93 11.38 -3.11
N SER A 76 6.50 12.39 -3.84
CA SER A 76 6.13 13.68 -3.27
C SER A 76 4.98 13.60 -2.26
N HIS A 77 4.19 12.53 -2.31
CA HIS A 77 3.06 12.33 -1.40
C HIS A 77 3.33 11.32 -0.30
N HIS A 78 4.49 10.68 -0.30
CA HIS A 78 4.78 9.60 0.66
C HIS A 78 4.69 10.06 2.11
N PHE A 79 5.26 11.22 2.40
CA PHE A 79 5.27 11.72 3.79
C PHE A 79 3.86 11.91 4.32
N GLU A 80 3.02 12.55 3.53
CA GLU A 80 1.64 12.83 3.92
C GLU A 80 0.85 11.54 4.12
N HIS A 81 0.96 10.62 3.18
CA HIS A 81 0.23 9.36 3.25
C HIS A 81 0.72 8.48 4.39
N ALA A 82 2.03 8.46 4.63
CA ALA A 82 2.59 7.74 5.76
C ALA A 82 2.07 8.29 7.08
N ARG A 83 2.05 9.62 7.20
CA ARG A 83 1.56 10.27 8.40
C ARG A 83 0.10 9.94 8.66
N MET A 84 -0.75 10.02 7.65
CA MET A 84 -2.16 9.67 7.76
C MET A 84 -2.33 8.24 8.25
N SER A 85 -1.57 7.32 7.68
CA SER A 85 -1.67 5.90 8.03
C SER A 85 -1.23 5.67 9.47
N LEU A 86 -0.14 6.28 9.89
CA LEU A 86 0.35 6.14 11.27
C LEU A 86 -0.63 6.73 12.28
N LEU A 87 -1.27 7.84 11.94
CA LEU A 87 -2.27 8.46 12.82
C LEU A 87 -3.49 7.57 13.01
N LYS A 88 -3.75 6.68 12.07
CA LYS A 88 -4.85 5.71 12.17
C LYS A 88 -4.40 4.40 12.83
N GLY A 89 -3.17 4.35 13.32
CA GLY A 89 -2.66 3.17 14.01
C GLY A 89 -2.22 2.03 13.10
N LYS A 90 -1.97 2.32 11.83
CA LYS A 90 -1.56 1.29 10.88
C LYS A 90 -0.04 1.22 10.79
N ALA A 91 0.48 0.02 10.53
CA ALA A 91 1.87 -0.12 10.14
C ALA A 91 2.01 0.36 8.70
N VAL A 92 3.16 0.92 8.36
CA VAL A 92 3.37 1.54 7.05
C VAL A 92 4.62 1.01 6.39
N LEU A 93 4.50 0.70 5.12
CA LEU A 93 5.64 0.37 4.27
C LEU A 93 5.64 1.34 3.09
N CYS A 94 6.71 2.11 2.97
CA CYS A 94 6.90 3.02 1.85
C CYS A 94 8.06 2.56 1.01
N GLU A 95 7.84 2.49 -0.29
CA GLU A 95 8.94 2.33 -1.21
C GLU A 95 9.35 3.70 -1.71
N LYS A 96 10.63 4.00 -1.60
CA LYS A 96 11.13 5.27 -2.10
C LYS A 96 11.33 5.18 -3.60
N ALA A 97 11.41 6.35 -4.23
CA ALA A 97 11.74 6.42 -5.63
C ALA A 97 13.03 5.66 -5.88
N PHE A 98 13.09 4.99 -7.03
CA PHE A 98 14.27 4.23 -7.40
C PHE A 98 15.52 5.10 -7.31
N THR A 99 16.54 4.59 -6.62
CA THR A 99 17.82 5.25 -6.55
C THR A 99 18.84 4.41 -7.30
N ALA A 100 19.73 5.09 -7.99
CA ALA A 100 20.80 4.41 -8.70
C ALA A 100 21.93 3.96 -7.77
N ASN A 101 21.79 4.21 -6.49
CA ASN A 101 22.82 3.99 -5.49
C ASN A 101 22.37 2.92 -4.50
N ALA A 102 23.09 1.80 -4.48
CA ALA A 102 22.77 0.68 -3.60
C ALA A 102 22.80 1.07 -2.12
N ARG A 103 23.65 2.01 -1.77
CA ARG A 103 23.76 2.48 -0.39
C ARG A 103 22.48 3.18 0.04
N GLN A 104 21.92 4.01 -0.82
CA GLN A 104 20.64 4.65 -0.52
C GLN A 104 19.51 3.64 -0.42
N ALA A 105 19.53 2.62 -1.23
CA ALA A 105 18.54 1.56 -1.17
C ALA A 105 18.57 0.84 0.19
N GLU A 106 19.76 0.65 0.75
CA GLU A 106 19.87 0.05 2.08
C GLU A 106 19.30 0.97 3.17
N GLU A 107 19.59 2.25 3.08
CA GLU A 107 19.02 3.23 4.02
C GLU A 107 17.50 3.27 3.92
N ASP A 108 16.97 3.17 2.72
CA ASP A 108 15.54 3.15 2.50
C ASP A 108 14.88 1.94 3.15
N ARG A 109 15.52 0.79 3.12
CA ARG A 109 15.01 -0.40 3.79
C ARG A 109 14.91 -0.22 5.30
N LYS A 110 15.80 0.55 5.87
CA LYS A 110 15.80 0.83 7.31
C LYS A 110 14.69 1.80 7.70
N SER A 111 14.03 2.40 6.72
CA SER A 111 12.94 3.35 6.96
C SER A 111 11.58 2.67 7.07
N VAL A 112 11.51 1.37 7.09
CA VAL A 112 10.26 0.64 7.29
C VAL A 112 9.79 0.87 8.72
N VAL A 113 8.54 1.27 8.84
CA VAL A 113 7.96 1.66 10.12
C VAL A 113 6.85 0.71 10.50
#